data_42ebcece4d0abc3db6dfa852300c0444
#
_entry.id   42ebcece4d0abc3db6dfa852300c0444
#
_cell.length_a   1.000
_cell.length_b   1.000
_cell.length_c   1.000
_cell.angle_alpha   90.00
_cell.angle_beta   90.00
_cell.angle_gamma   90.00
#
_symmetry.space_group_name_H-M   'P 1'
#
loop_
_entity.id
_entity.type
_entity.pdbx_description
1 polymer ?
#
loop_
_entity_poly.entity_id
_entity_poly.type
_entity_poly.pdbx_seq_one_letter_code
_entity_poly.pdbx_strand_id
1 'polypeptide(L)'
;MGKSIDVNNFLLHNLVLLGIVVLCVVTAIVEPLFLTQNNFTNILRQFGPLSFVALGMTYVIIGGFLDLSVVGIISLVGVVTLSLIDPLGQVGALLCGLLLGTFLGFLNGVILVGFGARIQAEVLFITYGMSS
;
A
#
# COMPACT_ATOMS: atom_id res chain seq x y z
N MET A 1 39.83 11.71 -15.73
CA MET A 1 39.85 11.50 -14.28
C MET A 1 38.76 10.48 -13.97
N GLY A 2 39.11 9.19 -13.93
CA GLY A 2 38.20 8.10 -13.60
C GLY A 2 37.86 8.14 -12.10
N LYS A 3 36.63 8.41 -11.75
CA LYS A 3 36.11 8.30 -10.39
C LYS A 3 36.11 6.80 -10.08
N SER A 4 37.09 6.31 -9.33
CA SER A 4 37.07 4.96 -8.80
C SER A 4 35.77 4.83 -7.97
N ILE A 5 34.86 3.98 -8.42
CA ILE A 5 33.66 3.64 -7.66
C ILE A 5 34.17 2.94 -6.42
N ASP A 6 34.02 3.59 -5.29
CA ASP A 6 34.38 3.02 -3.99
C ASP A 6 33.33 1.95 -3.69
N VAL A 7 33.67 0.70 -4.03
CA VAL A 7 32.80 -0.48 -3.97
C VAL A 7 32.23 -0.64 -2.56
N ASN A 8 33.01 -0.31 -1.54
CA ASN A 8 32.56 -0.37 -0.15
C ASN A 8 31.43 0.64 0.14
N ASN A 9 31.58 1.86 -0.33
CA ASN A 9 30.54 2.89 -0.18
C ASN A 9 29.28 2.56 -1.01
N PHE A 10 29.46 2.00 -2.20
CA PHE A 10 28.33 1.55 -3.01
C PHE A 10 27.57 0.40 -2.35
N LEU A 11 28.26 -0.60 -1.81
CA LEU A 11 27.67 -1.73 -1.10
C LEU A 11 26.91 -1.27 0.17
N LEU A 12 27.51 -0.40 0.97
CA LEU A 12 26.90 0.11 2.20
C LEU A 12 25.64 0.97 1.91
N HIS A 13 25.66 1.75 0.83
CA HIS A 13 24.50 2.56 0.43
C HIS A 13 23.33 1.71 -0.12
N ASN A 14 23.62 0.53 -0.65
CA ASN A 14 22.65 -0.33 -1.30
C ASN A 14 22.42 -1.66 -0.56
N LEU A 15 22.72 -1.71 0.74
CA LEU A 15 22.60 -2.92 1.57
C LEU A 15 21.21 -3.58 1.47
N VAL A 16 20.14 -2.77 1.48
CA VAL A 16 18.77 -3.26 1.34
C VAL A 16 18.54 -3.89 -0.02
N LEU A 17 19.01 -3.24 -1.08
CA LEU A 17 18.88 -3.73 -2.45
C LEU A 17 19.68 -5.02 -2.65
N LEU A 18 20.87 -5.08 -2.09
CA LEU A 18 21.73 -6.28 -2.10
C LEU A 18 21.05 -7.43 -1.34
N GLY A 19 20.45 -7.15 -0.17
CA GLY A 19 19.68 -8.10 0.60
C GLY A 19 18.51 -8.69 -0.17
N ILE A 20 17.75 -7.84 -0.90
CA ILE A 20 16.63 -8.28 -1.74
C ILE A 20 17.15 -9.18 -2.88
N VAL A 21 18.23 -8.81 -3.56
CA VAL A 21 18.82 -9.61 -4.63
C VAL A 21 19.29 -10.97 -4.11
N VAL A 22 19.99 -11.00 -2.98
CA VAL A 22 20.43 -12.25 -2.36
C VAL A 22 19.23 -13.13 -1.99
N LEU A 23 18.19 -12.55 -1.39
CA LEU A 23 16.94 -13.27 -1.07
C LEU A 23 16.29 -13.86 -2.33
N CYS A 24 16.18 -13.08 -3.40
CA CYS A 24 15.63 -13.56 -4.66
C CYS A 24 16.45 -14.71 -5.24
N VAL A 25 17.78 -14.62 -5.23
CA VAL A 25 18.67 -15.68 -5.73
C VAL A 25 18.54 -16.95 -4.88
N VAL A 26 18.58 -16.82 -3.56
CA VAL A 26 18.42 -17.97 -2.65
C VAL A 26 17.06 -18.62 -2.86
N THR A 27 15.99 -17.85 -2.92
CA THR A 27 14.65 -18.38 -3.14
C THR A 27 14.52 -19.07 -4.52
N ALA A 28 15.12 -18.52 -5.55
CA ALA A 28 15.12 -19.11 -6.90
C ALA A 28 15.85 -20.46 -6.95
N ILE A 29 16.88 -20.65 -6.10
CA ILE A 29 17.63 -21.92 -6.01
C ILE A 29 16.84 -22.96 -5.19
N VAL A 30 16.23 -22.52 -4.07
CA VAL A 30 15.55 -23.42 -3.12
C VAL A 30 14.18 -23.84 -3.64
N GLU A 31 13.45 -22.93 -4.31
CA GLU A 31 12.09 -23.15 -4.80
C GLU A 31 12.03 -23.01 -6.32
N PRO A 32 12.02 -24.12 -7.06
CA PRO A 32 12.00 -24.09 -8.54
C PRO A 32 10.75 -23.39 -9.12
N LEU A 33 9.66 -23.31 -8.36
CA LEU A 33 8.42 -22.64 -8.77
C LEU A 33 8.53 -21.10 -8.69
N PHE A 34 9.56 -20.57 -8.00
CA PHE A 34 9.72 -19.13 -7.79
C PHE A 34 9.80 -18.32 -9.08
N LEU A 35 10.55 -18.79 -10.07
CA LEU A 35 10.74 -18.14 -11.38
C LEU A 35 9.73 -18.58 -12.44
N THR A 36 8.66 -19.27 -12.06
CA THR A 36 7.64 -19.68 -13.03
C THR A 36 6.71 -18.53 -13.41
N GLN A 37 6.19 -18.57 -14.63
CA GLN A 37 5.22 -17.62 -15.14
C GLN A 37 3.96 -17.56 -14.24
N ASN A 38 3.54 -18.71 -13.70
CA ASN A 38 2.38 -18.76 -12.80
C ASN A 38 2.64 -17.99 -11.51
N ASN A 39 3.82 -18.14 -10.90
CA ASN A 39 4.16 -17.41 -9.70
C ASN A 39 4.25 -15.91 -9.97
N PHE A 40 4.90 -15.53 -11.08
CA PHE A 40 4.99 -14.11 -11.49
C PHE A 40 3.59 -13.50 -11.70
N THR A 41 2.68 -14.23 -12.36
CA THR A 41 1.30 -13.77 -12.53
C THR A 41 0.57 -13.64 -11.20
N ASN A 42 0.79 -14.55 -10.26
CA ASN A 42 0.20 -14.47 -8.91
C ASN A 42 0.72 -13.27 -8.13
N ILE A 43 2.02 -12.98 -8.21
CA ILE A 43 2.62 -11.79 -7.60
C ILE A 43 1.99 -10.52 -8.20
N LEU A 44 1.87 -10.42 -9.52
CA LEU A 44 1.25 -9.26 -10.17
C LEU A 44 -0.22 -9.07 -9.78
N ARG A 45 -0.98 -10.18 -9.65
CA ARG A 45 -2.38 -10.12 -9.19
C ARG A 45 -2.52 -9.59 -7.77
N GLN A 46 -1.60 -9.96 -6.88
CA GLN A 46 -1.60 -9.46 -5.50
C GLN A 46 -1.06 -8.03 -5.42
N PHE A 47 -0.04 -7.73 -6.19
CA PHE A 47 0.61 -6.41 -6.20
C PHE A 47 -0.27 -5.32 -6.84
N GLY A 48 -1.08 -5.66 -7.84
CA GLY A 48 -1.95 -4.71 -8.55
C GLY A 48 -2.82 -3.88 -7.61
N PRO A 49 -3.74 -4.48 -6.83
CA PRO A 49 -4.58 -3.76 -5.88
C PRO A 49 -3.77 -2.98 -4.83
N LEU A 50 -2.67 -3.59 -4.32
CA LEU A 50 -1.81 -2.96 -3.33
C LEU A 50 -1.14 -1.70 -3.86
N SER A 51 -0.78 -1.66 -5.14
CA SER A 51 -0.17 -0.50 -5.79
C SER A 51 -1.11 0.70 -5.82
N PHE A 52 -2.40 0.49 -6.10
CA PHE A 52 -3.39 1.57 -6.06
C PHE A 52 -3.56 2.14 -4.65
N VAL A 53 -3.60 1.27 -3.64
CA VAL A 53 -3.65 1.68 -2.23
C VAL A 53 -2.39 2.48 -1.86
N ALA A 54 -1.22 1.98 -2.23
CA ALA A 54 0.06 2.65 -1.96
C ALA A 54 0.14 4.03 -2.62
N LEU A 55 -0.33 4.17 -3.86
CA LEU A 55 -0.41 5.47 -4.54
C LEU A 55 -1.34 6.44 -3.81
N GLY A 56 -2.54 5.97 -3.42
CA GLY A 56 -3.48 6.79 -2.64
C GLY A 56 -2.87 7.26 -1.32
N MET A 57 -2.26 6.33 -0.57
CA MET A 57 -1.59 6.65 0.70
C MET A 57 -0.40 7.60 0.53
N THR A 58 0.32 7.51 -0.58
CA THR A 58 1.42 8.45 -0.87
C THR A 58 0.93 9.89 -0.91
N TYR A 59 -0.19 10.17 -1.57
CA TYR A 59 -0.77 11.52 -1.58
C TYR A 59 -1.20 12.00 -0.19
N VAL A 60 -1.77 11.11 0.62
CA VAL A 60 -2.18 11.42 2.00
C VAL A 60 -0.96 11.80 2.86
N ILE A 61 0.12 11.00 2.76
CA ILE A 61 1.37 11.22 3.50
C ILE A 61 2.06 12.51 3.04
N ILE A 62 2.11 12.80 1.73
CA ILE A 62 2.67 14.05 1.20
C ILE A 62 1.87 15.25 1.72
N GLY A 63 0.54 15.10 1.89
CA GLY A 63 -0.31 16.10 2.52
C GLY A 63 -0.07 16.32 4.02
N GLY A 64 0.77 15.49 4.64
CA GLY A 64 1.08 15.55 6.08
C GLY A 64 0.01 14.90 6.97
N PHE A 65 -0.83 14.03 6.39
CA PHE A 65 -1.89 13.33 7.11
C PHE A 65 -1.54 11.85 7.33
N LEU A 66 -2.06 11.29 8.41
CA LEU A 66 -2.05 9.84 8.67
C LEU A 66 -3.48 9.34 8.59
N ASP A 67 -3.78 8.54 7.58
CA ASP A 67 -5.12 7.97 7.41
C ASP A 67 -5.11 6.46 7.72
N LEU A 68 -5.60 6.12 8.90
CA LEU A 68 -5.78 4.73 9.34
C LEU A 68 -7.11 4.13 8.90
N SER A 69 -8.03 4.95 8.35
CA SER A 69 -9.36 4.51 7.92
C SER A 69 -9.34 3.70 6.62
N VAL A 70 -8.26 3.79 5.85
CA VAL A 70 -8.10 3.12 4.55
C VAL A 70 -8.39 1.62 4.63
N VAL A 71 -7.88 0.95 5.68
CA VAL A 71 -8.11 -0.50 5.88
C VAL A 71 -9.60 -0.79 6.10
N GLY A 72 -10.30 0.03 6.89
CA GLY A 72 -11.73 -0.07 7.13
C GLY A 72 -12.55 0.15 5.86
N ILE A 73 -12.19 1.17 5.08
CA ILE A 73 -12.87 1.49 3.81
C ILE A 73 -12.70 0.33 2.81
N ILE A 74 -11.49 -0.19 2.65
CA ILE A 74 -11.23 -1.32 1.75
C ILE A 74 -12.05 -2.54 2.16
N SER A 75 -12.09 -2.86 3.46
CA SER A 75 -12.84 -4.00 3.99
C SER A 75 -14.34 -3.83 3.75
N LEU A 76 -14.89 -2.65 4.06
CA LEU A 76 -16.31 -2.36 3.87
C LEU A 76 -16.72 -2.41 2.40
N VAL A 77 -15.96 -1.74 1.53
CA VAL A 77 -16.20 -1.73 0.07
C VAL A 77 -16.10 -3.15 -0.49
N GLY A 78 -15.11 -3.93 -0.05
CA GLY A 78 -14.95 -5.32 -0.48
C GLY A 78 -16.16 -6.19 -0.12
N VAL A 79 -16.61 -6.15 1.14
CA VAL A 79 -17.77 -6.92 1.60
C VAL A 79 -19.04 -6.51 0.85
N VAL A 80 -19.31 -5.20 0.72
CA VAL A 80 -20.50 -4.71 0.00
C VAL A 80 -20.45 -5.09 -1.47
N THR A 81 -19.29 -4.94 -2.13
CA THR A 81 -19.13 -5.33 -3.54
C THR A 81 -19.42 -6.80 -3.75
N LEU A 82 -18.85 -7.67 -2.90
CA LEU A 82 -19.07 -9.12 -3.00
C LEU A 82 -20.54 -9.51 -2.77
N SER A 83 -21.21 -8.87 -1.81
CA SER A 83 -22.62 -9.14 -1.52
C SER A 83 -23.57 -8.68 -2.65
N LEU A 84 -23.14 -7.75 -3.49
CA LEU A 84 -23.92 -7.23 -4.61
C LEU A 84 -23.70 -8.00 -5.92
N ILE A 85 -22.79 -8.98 -5.96
CA ILE A 85 -22.54 -9.76 -7.18
C ILE A 85 -23.78 -10.55 -7.60
N ASP A 86 -24.45 -11.20 -6.65
CA ASP A 86 -25.63 -12.01 -6.93
C ASP A 86 -26.82 -11.19 -7.47
N PRO A 87 -27.22 -10.06 -6.83
CA PRO A 87 -28.37 -9.29 -7.30
C PRO A 87 -28.08 -8.39 -8.52
N LEU A 88 -26.86 -7.87 -8.69
CA LEU A 88 -26.53 -6.86 -9.72
C LEU A 88 -25.56 -7.37 -10.79
N GLY A 89 -25.07 -8.58 -10.66
CA GLY A 89 -24.01 -9.12 -11.49
C GLY A 89 -22.64 -8.44 -11.23
N GLN A 90 -21.57 -8.97 -11.82
CA GLN A 90 -20.20 -8.52 -11.57
C GLN A 90 -19.98 -7.06 -11.91
N VAL A 91 -20.51 -6.58 -13.05
CA VAL A 91 -20.31 -5.20 -13.49
C VAL A 91 -21.07 -4.23 -12.60
N GLY A 92 -22.32 -4.53 -12.23
CA GLY A 92 -23.12 -3.70 -11.33
C GLY A 92 -22.48 -3.60 -9.94
N ALA A 93 -22.04 -4.72 -9.39
CA ALA A 93 -21.35 -4.78 -8.10
C ALA A 93 -20.05 -3.94 -8.10
N LEU A 94 -19.24 -4.04 -9.15
CA LEU A 94 -18.02 -3.24 -9.29
C LEU A 94 -18.31 -1.74 -9.34
N LEU A 95 -19.31 -1.32 -10.11
CA LEU A 95 -19.70 0.10 -10.18
C LEU A 95 -20.18 0.62 -8.83
N CYS A 96 -21.01 -0.15 -8.12
CA CYS A 96 -21.45 0.19 -6.76
C CYS A 96 -20.27 0.27 -5.79
N GLY A 97 -19.32 -0.67 -5.85
CA GLY A 97 -18.12 -0.65 -5.04
C GLY A 97 -17.24 0.58 -5.29
N LEU A 98 -17.04 0.94 -6.57
CA LEU A 98 -16.31 2.16 -6.94
C LEU A 98 -16.98 3.43 -6.42
N LEU A 99 -18.29 3.54 -6.59
CA LEU A 99 -19.05 4.70 -6.09
C LEU A 99 -19.00 4.78 -4.56
N LEU A 100 -19.18 3.65 -3.87
CA LEU A 100 -19.10 3.60 -2.41
C LEU A 100 -17.72 3.97 -1.90
N GLY A 101 -16.66 3.39 -2.49
CA GLY A 101 -15.28 3.70 -2.12
C GLY A 101 -14.92 5.16 -2.35
N THR A 102 -15.33 5.73 -3.48
CA THR A 102 -15.12 7.15 -3.80
C THR A 102 -15.88 8.05 -2.81
N PHE A 103 -17.12 7.71 -2.49
CA PHE A 103 -17.93 8.47 -1.53
C PHE A 103 -17.35 8.44 -0.12
N LEU A 104 -16.96 7.27 0.36
CA LEU A 104 -16.33 7.12 1.69
C LEU A 104 -14.96 7.81 1.75
N GLY A 105 -14.15 7.70 0.71
CA GLY A 105 -12.88 8.39 0.60
C GLY A 105 -13.04 9.92 0.59
N PHE A 106 -14.05 10.42 -0.14
CA PHE A 106 -14.38 11.84 -0.16
C PHE A 106 -14.83 12.34 1.23
N LEU A 107 -15.75 11.63 1.89
CA LEU A 107 -16.19 11.96 3.24
C LEU A 107 -15.02 11.99 4.23
N ASN A 108 -14.17 10.96 4.18
CA ASN A 108 -12.99 10.89 5.03
C ASN A 108 -12.02 12.06 4.76
N GLY A 109 -11.79 12.39 3.50
CA GLY A 109 -10.97 13.55 3.11
C GLY A 109 -11.53 14.88 3.64
N VAL A 110 -12.85 15.09 3.53
CA VAL A 110 -13.51 16.29 4.06
C VAL A 110 -13.37 16.37 5.59
N ILE A 111 -13.54 15.26 6.29
CA ILE A 111 -13.36 15.18 7.74
C ILE A 111 -11.91 15.50 8.12
N LEU A 112 -10.94 14.86 7.46
CA LEU A 112 -9.51 15.06 7.71
C LEU A 112 -9.10 16.52 7.51
N VAL A 113 -9.52 17.14 6.41
CA VAL A 113 -9.18 18.53 6.10
C VAL A 113 -9.99 19.51 6.96
N GLY A 114 -11.27 19.22 7.18
CA GLY A 114 -12.20 20.11 7.90
C GLY A 114 -11.92 20.19 9.40
N PHE A 115 -11.53 19.09 10.03
CA PHE A 115 -11.20 19.05 11.47
C PHE A 115 -9.72 19.29 11.77
N GLY A 116 -8.90 19.60 10.76
CA GLY A 116 -7.49 19.95 10.96
C GLY A 116 -6.67 18.75 11.47
N ALA A 117 -6.62 17.70 10.70
CA ALA A 117 -5.96 16.42 11.06
C ALA A 117 -4.46 16.51 11.39
N ARG A 118 -3.85 17.70 11.31
CA ARG A 118 -2.53 17.97 11.92
C ARG A 118 -2.54 17.65 13.42
N ILE A 119 -3.66 17.85 14.08
CA ILE A 119 -3.84 17.56 15.51
C ILE A 119 -3.77 16.05 15.78
N GLN A 120 -4.26 15.19 14.87
CA GLN A 120 -4.27 13.74 15.09
C GLN A 120 -2.88 13.10 15.00
N ALA A 121 -2.05 13.54 14.07
CA ALA A 121 -0.66 13.09 13.99
C ALA A 121 0.14 13.55 15.21
N GLU A 122 0.01 14.81 15.62
CA GLU A 122 0.68 15.34 16.81
C GLU A 122 0.20 14.64 18.09
N VAL A 123 -1.10 14.40 18.26
CA VAL A 123 -1.64 13.69 19.43
C VAL A 123 -1.16 12.25 19.48
N LEU A 124 -1.13 11.53 18.35
CA LEU A 124 -0.58 10.16 18.29
C LEU A 124 0.91 10.14 18.67
N PHE A 125 1.72 11.04 18.14
CA PHE A 125 3.14 11.11 18.47
C PHE A 125 3.39 11.54 19.92
N ILE A 126 2.61 12.48 20.46
CA ILE A 126 2.70 12.90 21.86
C ILE A 126 2.28 11.74 22.78
N THR A 127 1.20 11.03 22.47
CA THR A 127 0.70 9.91 23.28
C THR A 127 1.71 8.74 23.30
N TYR A 128 2.32 8.42 22.15
CA TYR A 128 3.37 7.41 22.10
C TYR A 128 4.68 7.86 22.74
N GLY A 129 5.06 9.14 22.57
CA GLY A 129 6.27 9.70 23.19
C GLY A 129 6.18 9.86 24.71
N MET A 130 4.98 9.97 25.27
CA MET A 130 4.77 10.02 26.73
C MET A 130 4.65 8.65 27.38
N SER A 131 4.53 7.57 26.61
CA SER A 131 4.44 6.19 27.14
C SER A 131 5.78 5.44 27.17
N SER A 132 6.85 6.08 26.72
CA SER A 132 8.24 5.59 26.80
C SER A 132 9.01 6.27 27.92
#